data_3fe92b0411a7b9bd5d16a0980c274268
#
_entry.id   3fe92b0411a7b9bd5d16a0980c274268
#
_cell.length_a   1.000
_cell.length_b   1.000
_cell.length_c   1.000
_cell.angle_alpha   90.00
_cell.angle_beta   90.00
_cell.angle_gamma   90.00
#
_symmetry.space_group_name_H-M   'P 1'
#
loop_
_entity.id
_entity.type
_entity.pdbx_description
1 polymer ?
#
loop_
_entity_poly.entity_id
_entity_poly.type
_entity_poly.pdbx_seq_one_letter_code
_entity_poly.pdbx_strand_id
1 'polypeptide(L)'
;MVKARPFQPRIGGCLQVQAALARVGFPCPEPLTVATRVHGMTVTAETEVPGGSPLPTEAGAAPFAALLARLIGSAPAPAAVLDLVPSPPWTGWDHPGRGLWPDFDEHGQDLNLVGGPEWVDDAARRVRERLTSTPGRVCIGHGDWESQNIRWTGRDPLVVHDWDRVIAQPETAIVGLAAAMWPREEGPDVVTASVAQTADFITSYQLQAGREWDRWAIRDAWAAGLWVRLIYAKQEAAEGGSQQLDRLATEIDERLDHAALT
;
A
#
# COMPACT_ATOMS: atom_id res chain seq x y z
N MET A 1 -3.71 -14.59 18.28
CA MET A 1 -3.37 -13.19 18.62
C MET A 1 -4.65 -12.36 18.69
N VAL A 2 -4.78 -11.44 19.67
CA VAL A 2 -5.91 -10.49 19.78
C VAL A 2 -5.40 -9.10 19.45
N LYS A 3 -6.13 -8.38 18.60
CA LYS A 3 -5.81 -6.99 18.19
C LYS A 3 -6.93 -6.05 18.64
N ALA A 4 -6.60 -4.92 19.22
CA ALA A 4 -7.53 -3.85 19.57
C ALA A 4 -7.01 -2.52 18.98
N ARG A 5 -7.89 -1.79 18.30
CA ARG A 5 -7.54 -0.52 17.62
C ARG A 5 -8.74 0.44 17.66
N PRO A 6 -8.58 1.74 17.45
CA PRO A 6 -9.68 2.66 17.29
C PRO A 6 -10.72 2.13 16.30
N PHE A 7 -11.99 2.40 16.56
CA PHE A 7 -13.06 1.90 15.71
C PHE A 7 -12.92 2.43 14.27
N GLN A 8 -12.88 1.51 13.32
CA GLN A 8 -12.92 1.80 11.88
C GLN A 8 -13.97 0.91 11.22
N PRO A 9 -14.93 1.46 10.46
CA PRO A 9 -16.02 0.70 9.84
C PRO A 9 -15.50 -0.36 8.86
N ARG A 10 -14.39 -0.10 8.18
CA ARG A 10 -13.77 -0.96 7.17
C ARG A 10 -13.24 -2.32 7.67
N ILE A 11 -12.99 -2.45 8.97
CA ILE A 11 -12.37 -3.68 9.53
C ILE A 11 -13.22 -4.93 9.27
N GLY A 12 -14.54 -4.81 9.23
CA GLY A 12 -15.41 -5.92 8.86
C GLY A 12 -15.13 -6.46 7.45
N GLY A 13 -14.98 -5.58 6.48
CA GLY A 13 -14.61 -5.94 5.10
C GLY A 13 -13.20 -6.53 5.01
N CYS A 14 -12.25 -5.96 5.75
CA CYS A 14 -10.88 -6.47 5.82
C CYS A 14 -10.84 -7.94 6.31
N LEU A 15 -11.58 -8.26 7.38
CA LEU A 15 -11.67 -9.62 7.89
C LEU A 15 -12.35 -10.58 6.91
N GLN A 16 -13.36 -10.12 6.16
CA GLN A 16 -14.01 -10.96 5.14
C GLN A 16 -13.01 -11.32 4.03
N VAL A 17 -12.18 -10.37 3.59
CA VAL A 17 -11.13 -10.61 2.60
C VAL A 17 -10.09 -11.60 3.15
N GLN A 18 -9.59 -11.35 4.36
CA GLN A 18 -8.62 -12.22 5.01
C GLN A 18 -9.15 -13.66 5.15
N ALA A 19 -10.40 -13.84 5.61
CA ALA A 19 -11.03 -15.15 5.73
C ALA A 19 -11.23 -15.84 4.37
N ALA A 20 -11.54 -15.08 3.31
CA ALA A 20 -11.67 -15.63 1.96
C ALA A 20 -10.33 -16.13 1.43
N LEU A 21 -9.26 -15.38 1.65
CA LEU A 21 -7.90 -15.74 1.24
C LEU A 21 -7.35 -16.91 2.04
N ALA A 22 -7.56 -16.96 3.36
CA ALA A 22 -7.17 -18.10 4.20
C ALA A 22 -7.83 -19.40 3.71
N ARG A 23 -9.12 -19.37 3.35
CA ARG A 23 -9.85 -20.55 2.84
C ARG A 23 -9.28 -21.11 1.53
N VAL A 24 -8.65 -20.30 0.71
CA VAL A 24 -8.00 -20.74 -0.55
C VAL A 24 -6.49 -21.01 -0.38
N GLY A 25 -6.00 -21.02 0.87
CA GLY A 25 -4.62 -21.33 1.20
C GLY A 25 -3.64 -20.21 0.90
N PHE A 26 -4.09 -18.95 0.86
CA PHE A 26 -3.17 -17.82 0.83
C PHE A 26 -2.44 -17.70 2.18
N PRO A 27 -1.13 -17.39 2.24
CA PRO A 27 -0.37 -17.34 3.49
C PRO A 27 -0.78 -16.13 4.32
N CYS A 28 -1.82 -16.27 5.12
CA CYS A 28 -2.30 -15.25 6.06
C CYS A 28 -2.84 -15.91 7.34
N PRO A 29 -2.85 -15.19 8.48
CA PRO A 29 -3.51 -15.67 9.68
C PRO A 29 -5.02 -15.89 9.42
N GLU A 30 -5.60 -16.94 9.97
CA GLU A 30 -7.05 -17.15 9.88
C GLU A 30 -7.77 -16.28 10.92
N PRO A 31 -8.77 -15.46 10.53
CA PRO A 31 -9.62 -14.75 11.49
C PRO A 31 -10.43 -15.71 12.33
N LEU A 32 -10.38 -15.55 13.65
CA LEU A 32 -11.11 -16.38 14.63
C LEU A 32 -12.41 -15.74 15.11
N THR A 33 -12.57 -14.43 14.91
CA THR A 33 -13.74 -13.66 15.34
C THR A 33 -14.18 -12.68 14.25
N VAL A 34 -15.41 -12.22 14.33
CA VAL A 34 -15.85 -11.02 13.62
C VAL A 34 -15.30 -9.78 14.30
N ALA A 35 -15.28 -8.65 13.59
CA ALA A 35 -14.94 -7.36 14.16
C ALA A 35 -15.99 -6.97 15.22
N THR A 36 -15.58 -6.83 16.46
CA THR A 36 -16.47 -6.50 17.58
C THR A 36 -16.11 -5.13 18.13
N ARG A 37 -17.12 -4.25 18.26
CA ARG A 37 -16.93 -2.94 18.87
C ARG A 37 -17.04 -3.02 20.38
N VAL A 38 -15.97 -2.60 21.08
CA VAL A 38 -15.90 -2.58 22.55
C VAL A 38 -15.34 -1.24 23.00
N HIS A 39 -16.12 -0.44 23.74
CA HIS A 39 -15.69 0.89 24.26
C HIS A 39 -15.01 1.81 23.22
N GLY A 40 -15.55 1.88 22.02
CA GLY A 40 -14.99 2.70 20.94
C GLY A 40 -13.82 2.07 20.18
N MET A 41 -13.37 0.89 20.58
CA MET A 41 -12.36 0.10 19.90
C MET A 41 -12.97 -0.97 19.01
N THR A 42 -12.31 -1.34 17.95
CA THR A 42 -12.55 -2.58 17.21
C THR A 42 -11.62 -3.65 17.77
N VAL A 43 -12.20 -4.76 18.22
CA VAL A 43 -11.46 -5.94 18.72
C VAL A 43 -11.63 -7.09 17.74
N THR A 44 -10.53 -7.72 17.37
CA THR A 44 -10.47 -8.88 16.48
C THR A 44 -9.52 -9.93 17.04
N ALA A 45 -9.70 -11.19 16.63
CA ALA A 45 -8.75 -12.25 16.93
C ALA A 45 -8.43 -13.05 15.66
N GLU A 46 -7.18 -13.45 15.54
CA GLU A 46 -6.68 -14.28 14.44
C GLU A 46 -5.72 -15.34 14.95
N THR A 47 -5.48 -16.38 14.16
CA THR A 47 -4.46 -17.38 14.48
C THR A 47 -3.09 -16.73 14.56
N GLU A 48 -2.24 -17.27 15.43
CA GLU A 48 -0.84 -16.90 15.46
C GLU A 48 -0.06 -17.81 14.52
N VAL A 49 0.77 -17.21 13.66
CA VAL A 49 1.67 -17.93 12.75
C VAL A 49 3.10 -17.62 13.18
N PRO A 50 3.72 -18.47 14.02
CA PRO A 50 5.05 -18.22 14.53
C PRO A 50 6.13 -18.51 13.47
N GLY A 51 7.27 -17.86 13.63
CA GLY A 51 8.46 -18.11 12.82
C GLY A 51 8.54 -17.31 11.54
N GLY A 52 9.44 -17.74 10.66
CA GLY A 52 9.78 -17.00 9.46
C GLY A 52 10.66 -15.78 9.73
N SER A 53 11.21 -15.22 8.67
CA SER A 53 12.00 -13.99 8.69
C SER A 53 11.66 -13.12 7.48
N PRO A 54 11.93 -11.82 7.50
CA PRO A 54 11.87 -11.01 6.29
C PRO A 54 12.78 -11.63 5.20
N LEU A 55 12.36 -11.50 3.95
CA LEU A 55 13.23 -11.85 2.83
C LEU A 55 14.16 -10.65 2.58
N PRO A 56 15.48 -10.88 2.51
CA PRO A 56 16.42 -9.79 2.22
C PRO A 56 16.08 -9.08 0.91
N THR A 57 16.24 -7.77 0.87
CA THR A 57 15.93 -6.95 -0.32
C THR A 57 16.79 -7.31 -1.53
N GLU A 58 17.98 -7.90 -1.31
CA GLU A 58 18.86 -8.45 -2.36
C GLU A 58 18.23 -9.62 -3.12
N ALA A 59 17.19 -10.25 -2.56
CA ALA A 59 16.41 -11.27 -3.27
C ALA A 59 15.61 -10.71 -4.47
N GLY A 60 15.51 -9.38 -4.56
CA GLY A 60 14.83 -8.67 -5.63
C GLY A 60 13.32 -8.56 -5.46
N ALA A 61 12.69 -7.85 -6.36
CA ALA A 61 11.25 -7.55 -6.30
C ALA A 61 10.36 -8.75 -6.67
N ALA A 62 10.87 -9.71 -7.46
CA ALA A 62 10.06 -10.76 -8.06
C ALA A 62 9.28 -11.65 -7.07
N PRO A 63 9.82 -12.08 -5.90
CA PRO A 63 9.05 -12.85 -4.91
C PRO A 63 7.87 -12.07 -4.35
N PHE A 64 8.07 -10.78 -4.06
CA PHE A 64 7.02 -9.89 -3.52
C PHE A 64 5.94 -9.61 -4.55
N ALA A 65 6.34 -9.38 -5.80
CA ALA A 65 5.43 -9.16 -6.93
C ALA A 65 4.58 -10.41 -7.24
N ALA A 66 5.19 -11.61 -7.21
CA ALA A 66 4.50 -12.87 -7.41
C ALA A 66 3.47 -13.14 -6.31
N LEU A 67 3.82 -12.86 -5.06
CA LEU A 67 2.89 -13.02 -3.93
C LEU A 67 1.72 -12.04 -4.00
N LEU A 68 1.97 -10.79 -4.42
CA LEU A 68 0.91 -9.80 -4.65
C LEU A 68 -0.01 -10.22 -5.81
N ALA A 69 0.54 -10.73 -6.90
CA ALA A 69 -0.25 -11.25 -8.02
C ALA A 69 -1.16 -12.42 -7.59
N ARG A 70 -0.63 -13.31 -6.74
CA ARG A 70 -1.42 -14.39 -6.13
C ARG A 70 -2.53 -13.85 -5.22
N LEU A 71 -2.25 -12.82 -4.40
CA LEU A 71 -3.26 -12.17 -3.56
C LEU A 71 -4.39 -11.63 -4.41
N ILE A 72 -4.08 -10.76 -5.37
CA ILE A 72 -5.08 -10.10 -6.23
C ILE A 72 -5.88 -11.12 -7.05
N GLY A 73 -5.21 -12.16 -7.54
CA GLY A 73 -5.86 -13.24 -8.31
C GLY A 73 -6.76 -14.15 -7.47
N SER A 74 -6.53 -14.24 -6.15
CA SER A 74 -7.29 -15.10 -5.23
C SER A 74 -8.32 -14.32 -4.40
N ALA A 75 -8.21 -13.00 -4.36
CA ALA A 75 -9.10 -12.15 -3.58
C ALA A 75 -10.55 -12.18 -4.12
N PRO A 76 -11.57 -12.04 -3.27
CA PRO A 76 -12.95 -11.92 -3.70
C PRO A 76 -13.16 -10.64 -4.54
N ALA A 77 -14.22 -10.61 -5.35
CA ALA A 77 -14.60 -9.37 -6.04
C ALA A 77 -14.97 -8.28 -5.01
N PRO A 78 -14.64 -7.00 -5.23
CA PRO A 78 -14.95 -5.92 -4.31
C PRO A 78 -16.43 -5.86 -3.90
N ALA A 79 -17.34 -6.13 -4.83
CA ALA A 79 -18.78 -6.14 -4.56
C ALA A 79 -19.26 -7.33 -3.68
N ALA A 80 -18.40 -8.30 -3.41
CA ALA A 80 -18.73 -9.47 -2.58
C ALA A 80 -18.33 -9.31 -1.11
N VAL A 81 -17.75 -8.18 -0.74
CA VAL A 81 -17.31 -7.88 0.63
C VAL A 81 -17.94 -6.60 1.13
N LEU A 82 -17.93 -6.41 2.47
CA LEU A 82 -18.34 -5.15 3.08
C LEU A 82 -17.40 -4.01 2.67
N ASP A 83 -17.87 -2.79 2.87
CA ASP A 83 -17.11 -1.59 2.55
C ASP A 83 -15.69 -1.62 3.14
N LEU A 84 -14.73 -1.25 2.29
CA LEU A 84 -13.32 -1.09 2.66
C LEU A 84 -12.92 0.38 2.82
N VAL A 85 -13.91 1.27 2.93
CA VAL A 85 -13.71 2.72 3.12
C VAL A 85 -13.90 3.13 4.59
N PRO A 86 -13.23 4.20 5.01
CA PRO A 86 -12.22 4.95 4.27
C PRO A 86 -10.97 4.10 4.02
N SER A 87 -10.30 4.34 2.90
CA SER A 87 -8.99 3.73 2.62
C SER A 87 -7.93 4.23 3.62
N PRO A 88 -6.83 3.48 3.86
CA PRO A 88 -5.71 4.02 4.62
C PRO A 88 -5.25 5.36 4.04
N PRO A 89 -4.88 6.36 4.86
CA PRO A 89 -4.60 7.71 4.38
C PRO A 89 -3.57 7.76 3.25
N TRP A 90 -2.49 6.99 3.33
CA TRP A 90 -1.44 6.97 2.31
C TRP A 90 -1.87 6.37 0.95
N THR A 91 -3.06 5.78 0.89
CA THR A 91 -3.68 5.30 -0.35
C THR A 91 -4.88 6.16 -0.77
N GLY A 92 -5.08 7.30 -0.11
CA GLY A 92 -6.29 8.11 -0.18
C GLY A 92 -6.21 9.29 -1.14
N TRP A 93 -5.65 9.15 -2.35
CA TRP A 93 -5.69 10.23 -3.36
C TRP A 93 -7.12 10.63 -3.75
N ASP A 94 -8.11 9.74 -3.59
CA ASP A 94 -9.53 9.93 -3.88
C ASP A 94 -10.37 10.37 -2.67
N HIS A 95 -9.73 10.77 -1.56
CA HIS A 95 -10.42 11.21 -0.35
C HIS A 95 -11.37 12.38 -0.62
N PRO A 96 -12.54 12.47 0.07
CA PRO A 96 -13.54 13.50 -0.18
C PRO A 96 -13.20 14.86 0.47
N GLY A 97 -12.13 14.94 1.26
CA GLY A 97 -11.69 16.17 1.93
C GLY A 97 -11.33 17.28 0.94
N ARG A 98 -11.42 18.54 1.39
CA ARG A 98 -11.17 19.71 0.54
C ARG A 98 -9.68 19.97 0.28
N GLY A 99 -8.80 19.45 1.13
CA GLY A 99 -7.35 19.63 1.02
C GLY A 99 -6.73 18.76 -0.07
N LEU A 100 -5.45 18.97 -0.31
CA LEU A 100 -4.65 18.10 -1.18
C LEU A 100 -4.40 16.74 -0.52
N TRP A 101 -4.08 16.78 0.76
CA TRP A 101 -3.72 15.62 1.56
C TRP A 101 -4.92 15.08 2.34
N PRO A 102 -5.05 13.75 2.47
CA PRO A 102 -6.07 13.14 3.32
C PRO A 102 -5.82 13.42 4.80
N ASP A 103 -6.86 13.30 5.62
CA ASP A 103 -6.72 13.37 7.07
C ASP A 103 -5.94 12.15 7.59
N PHE A 104 -4.97 12.41 8.45
CA PHE A 104 -4.18 11.41 9.17
C PHE A 104 -4.57 11.42 10.64
N ASP A 105 -5.70 10.78 10.99
CA ASP A 105 -6.19 10.69 12.37
C ASP A 105 -5.16 10.05 13.33
N GLU A 106 -4.31 9.16 12.81
CA GLU A 106 -3.34 8.41 13.60
C GLU A 106 -2.18 9.28 14.11
N HIS A 107 -1.86 10.39 13.45
CA HIS A 107 -0.73 11.27 13.79
C HIS A 107 -1.14 12.66 14.24
N GLY A 108 -2.43 13.01 14.18
CA GLY A 108 -2.95 14.29 14.65
C GLY A 108 -2.44 15.52 13.89
N GLN A 109 -1.78 15.33 12.75
CA GLN A 109 -1.26 16.41 11.91
C GLN A 109 -2.07 16.55 10.63
N ASP A 110 -2.57 17.75 10.38
CA ASP A 110 -3.15 18.12 9.08
C ASP A 110 -2.03 18.51 8.11
N LEU A 111 -1.67 17.60 7.20
CA LEU A 111 -0.61 17.85 6.20
C LEU A 111 -0.94 19.03 5.27
N ASN A 112 -2.20 19.46 5.19
CA ASN A 112 -2.60 20.63 4.42
C ASN A 112 -2.19 21.95 5.10
N LEU A 113 -1.91 21.93 6.40
CA LEU A 113 -1.46 23.08 7.19
C LEU A 113 0.05 23.09 7.40
N VAL A 114 0.73 22.03 7.03
CA VAL A 114 2.18 21.90 7.21
C VAL A 114 2.91 22.54 6.03
N GLY A 115 3.90 23.37 6.34
CA GLY A 115 4.84 23.89 5.35
C GLY A 115 5.71 22.77 4.73
N GLY A 116 6.54 23.15 3.76
CA GLY A 116 7.45 22.24 3.09
C GLY A 116 7.83 22.76 1.72
N PRO A 117 8.67 22.05 0.95
CA PRO A 117 8.99 22.46 -0.40
C PRO A 117 7.77 22.43 -1.30
N GLU A 118 7.53 23.53 -2.04
CA GLU A 118 6.37 23.65 -2.94
C GLU A 118 6.28 22.53 -3.98
N TRP A 119 7.42 22.02 -4.44
CA TRP A 119 7.45 20.95 -5.44
C TRP A 119 6.77 19.65 -4.97
N VAL A 120 6.74 19.37 -3.64
CA VAL A 120 6.05 18.20 -3.10
C VAL A 120 4.55 18.31 -3.31
N ASP A 121 3.97 19.46 -2.96
CA ASP A 121 2.55 19.73 -3.13
C ASP A 121 2.17 19.83 -4.62
N ASP A 122 3.04 20.38 -5.46
CA ASP A 122 2.82 20.49 -6.91
C ASP A 122 2.85 19.11 -7.59
N ALA A 123 3.79 18.27 -7.25
CA ALA A 123 3.85 16.90 -7.74
C ALA A 123 2.63 16.09 -7.25
N ALA A 124 2.26 16.20 -5.98
CA ALA A 124 1.11 15.51 -5.41
C ALA A 124 -0.20 15.92 -6.09
N ARG A 125 -0.36 17.19 -6.44
CA ARG A 125 -1.54 17.70 -7.14
C ARG A 125 -1.69 17.06 -8.52
N ARG A 126 -0.59 17.02 -9.31
CA ARG A 126 -0.55 16.36 -10.63
C ARG A 126 -0.83 14.85 -10.54
N VAL A 127 -0.23 14.18 -9.56
CA VAL A 127 -0.45 12.75 -9.29
C VAL A 127 -1.91 12.48 -8.93
N ARG A 128 -2.49 13.26 -8.00
CA ARG A 128 -3.88 13.12 -7.58
C ARG A 128 -4.86 13.32 -8.75
N GLU A 129 -4.66 14.35 -9.54
CA GLU A 129 -5.47 14.64 -10.72
C GLU A 129 -5.46 13.45 -11.69
N ARG A 130 -4.29 12.88 -11.95
CA ARG A 130 -4.17 11.69 -12.80
C ARG A 130 -4.92 10.50 -12.23
N LEU A 131 -4.66 10.13 -10.98
CA LEU A 131 -5.25 8.94 -10.36
C LEU A 131 -6.77 9.03 -10.20
N THR A 132 -7.30 10.23 -9.99
CA THR A 132 -8.76 10.45 -9.89
C THR A 132 -9.45 10.49 -11.25
N SER A 133 -8.73 10.82 -12.32
CA SER A 133 -9.30 10.92 -13.68
C SER A 133 -9.23 9.61 -14.48
N THR A 134 -8.46 8.62 -14.03
CA THR A 134 -8.25 7.39 -14.79
C THR A 134 -9.09 6.24 -14.20
N PRO A 135 -10.14 5.79 -14.91
CA PRO A 135 -10.87 4.60 -14.52
C PRO A 135 -10.00 3.37 -14.73
N GLY A 136 -9.92 2.52 -13.73
CA GLY A 136 -9.19 1.25 -13.78
C GLY A 136 -10.06 0.09 -13.30
N ARG A 137 -9.63 -1.14 -13.60
CA ARG A 137 -10.26 -2.33 -13.02
C ARG A 137 -10.01 -2.36 -11.52
N VAL A 138 -11.04 -2.10 -10.73
CA VAL A 138 -10.96 -2.18 -9.27
C VAL A 138 -10.85 -3.64 -8.84
N CYS A 139 -9.87 -3.92 -8.00
CA CYS A 139 -9.67 -5.22 -7.36
C CYS A 139 -9.33 -5.02 -5.88
N ILE A 140 -9.25 -6.12 -5.15
CA ILE A 140 -8.84 -6.12 -3.75
C ILE A 140 -7.34 -6.39 -3.70
N GLY A 141 -6.63 -5.58 -2.90
CA GLY A 141 -5.22 -5.75 -2.61
C GLY A 141 -4.86 -5.32 -1.20
N HIS A 142 -3.57 -5.22 -0.93
CA HIS A 142 -3.02 -4.80 0.36
C HIS A 142 -2.36 -3.43 0.21
N GLY A 143 -2.83 -2.43 0.95
CA GLY A 143 -2.36 -1.05 0.86
C GLY A 143 -1.05 -0.77 1.61
N ASP A 144 -0.46 -1.80 2.21
CA ASP A 144 0.78 -1.72 3.00
C ASP A 144 1.67 -2.95 2.68
N TRP A 145 2.02 -3.10 1.39
CA TRP A 145 2.78 -4.23 0.87
C TRP A 145 4.27 -4.00 1.05
N GLU A 146 4.75 -4.34 2.24
CA GLU A 146 6.11 -4.06 2.69
C GLU A 146 6.80 -5.33 3.22
N SER A 147 8.14 -5.40 3.14
CA SER A 147 8.92 -6.53 3.62
C SER A 147 8.67 -6.83 5.10
N GLN A 148 8.49 -5.79 5.91
CA GLN A 148 8.19 -5.93 7.34
C GLN A 148 6.89 -6.68 7.63
N ASN A 149 5.92 -6.66 6.71
CA ASN A 149 4.62 -7.29 6.83
C ASN A 149 4.59 -8.72 6.28
N ILE A 150 5.73 -9.22 5.73
CA ILE A 150 5.79 -10.54 5.10
C ILE A 150 6.91 -11.37 5.71
N ARG A 151 6.56 -12.54 6.22
CA ARG A 151 7.55 -13.51 6.73
C ARG A 151 7.68 -14.66 5.75
N TRP A 152 8.90 -15.17 5.63
CA TRP A 152 9.28 -16.21 4.69
C TRP A 152 9.99 -17.37 5.41
N THR A 153 9.87 -18.57 4.84
CA THR A 153 10.68 -19.73 5.19
C THR A 153 11.54 -20.07 3.97
N GLY A 154 12.80 -19.69 4.01
CA GLY A 154 13.63 -19.70 2.80
C GLY A 154 13.08 -18.72 1.76
N ARG A 155 12.59 -19.22 0.63
CA ARG A 155 11.95 -18.42 -0.43
C ARG A 155 10.42 -18.58 -0.50
N ASP A 156 9.85 -19.39 0.38
CA ASP A 156 8.41 -19.63 0.41
C ASP A 156 7.75 -18.66 1.37
N PRO A 157 6.69 -17.95 0.95
CA PRO A 157 5.97 -17.01 1.84
C PRO A 157 5.26 -17.80 2.93
N LEU A 158 5.59 -17.50 4.19
CA LEU A 158 4.99 -18.12 5.36
C LEU A 158 3.71 -17.41 5.77
N VAL A 159 3.74 -16.09 5.87
CA VAL A 159 2.59 -15.29 6.31
C VAL A 159 2.72 -13.83 5.89
N VAL A 160 1.59 -13.26 5.48
CA VAL A 160 1.38 -11.82 5.30
C VAL A 160 0.57 -11.32 6.49
N HIS A 161 1.00 -10.23 7.08
CA HIS A 161 0.37 -9.58 8.24
C HIS A 161 -0.41 -8.32 7.85
N ASP A 162 -0.98 -7.63 8.83
CA ASP A 162 -1.63 -6.31 8.76
C ASP A 162 -2.81 -6.21 7.80
N TRP A 163 -3.69 -7.18 7.92
CA TRP A 163 -4.91 -7.31 7.11
C TRP A 163 -5.93 -6.18 7.28
N ASP A 164 -5.78 -5.31 8.23
CA ASP A 164 -6.55 -4.06 8.31
C ASP A 164 -6.14 -3.01 7.26
N ARG A 165 -5.11 -3.29 6.48
CA ARG A 165 -4.63 -2.46 5.36
C ARG A 165 -5.14 -2.93 3.97
N VAL A 166 -6.14 -3.81 3.94
CA VAL A 166 -6.79 -4.22 2.68
C VAL A 166 -7.47 -3.03 2.03
N ILE A 167 -7.34 -2.89 0.72
CA ILE A 167 -7.95 -1.81 -0.08
C ILE A 167 -8.69 -2.37 -1.30
N ALA A 168 -9.66 -1.61 -1.80
CA ALA A 168 -10.30 -1.83 -3.09
C ALA A 168 -9.98 -0.64 -3.99
N GLN A 169 -9.03 -0.81 -4.91
CA GLN A 169 -8.50 0.25 -5.77
C GLN A 169 -8.20 -0.32 -7.18
N PRO A 170 -7.94 0.51 -8.19
CA PRO A 170 -7.45 0.04 -9.48
C PRO A 170 -6.20 -0.85 -9.31
N GLU A 171 -6.15 -1.97 -10.06
CA GLU A 171 -5.06 -2.95 -9.99
C GLU A 171 -3.69 -2.26 -10.16
N THR A 172 -3.59 -1.33 -11.11
CA THR A 172 -2.37 -0.55 -11.36
C THR A 172 -1.95 0.28 -10.16
N ALA A 173 -2.89 0.87 -9.46
CA ALA A 173 -2.62 1.67 -8.28
C ALA A 173 -2.12 0.80 -7.11
N ILE A 174 -2.76 -0.34 -6.85
CA ILE A 174 -2.29 -1.29 -5.82
C ILE A 174 -0.86 -1.73 -6.08
N VAL A 175 -0.56 -2.07 -7.34
CA VAL A 175 0.78 -2.52 -7.73
C VAL A 175 1.80 -1.38 -7.64
N GLY A 176 1.43 -0.17 -8.01
CA GLY A 176 2.29 1.00 -7.91
C GLY A 176 2.67 1.35 -6.47
N LEU A 177 1.70 1.32 -5.54
CA LEU A 177 1.94 1.46 -4.10
C LEU A 177 2.94 0.41 -3.62
N ALA A 178 2.68 -0.86 -3.91
CA ALA A 178 3.55 -1.97 -3.55
C ALA A 178 4.95 -1.81 -4.15
N ALA A 179 5.06 -1.46 -5.43
CA ALA A 179 6.32 -1.28 -6.13
C ALA A 179 7.21 -0.19 -5.53
N ALA A 180 6.62 0.84 -4.94
CA ALA A 180 7.36 1.92 -4.28
C ALA A 180 7.83 1.54 -2.86
N MET A 181 7.12 0.63 -2.18
CA MET A 181 7.27 0.42 -0.74
C MET A 181 7.75 -0.98 -0.34
N TRP A 182 7.77 -1.97 -1.25
CA TRP A 182 8.08 -3.37 -0.93
C TRP A 182 9.38 -3.58 -0.14
N PRO A 183 10.48 -2.78 -0.29
CA PRO A 183 11.71 -3.03 0.44
C PRO A 183 11.66 -2.55 1.90
N ARG A 184 10.59 -1.87 2.32
CA ARG A 184 10.51 -1.30 3.65
C ARG A 184 10.56 -2.37 4.73
N GLU A 185 11.51 -2.22 5.65
CA GLU A 185 11.75 -3.07 6.80
C GLU A 185 11.44 -2.32 8.10
N GLU A 186 11.27 -3.07 9.18
CA GLU A 186 11.19 -2.51 10.53
C GLU A 186 12.50 -1.82 10.89
N GLY A 187 12.44 -0.58 11.40
CA GLY A 187 13.63 0.15 11.83
C GLY A 187 13.46 1.66 11.76
N PRO A 188 14.47 2.40 12.22
CA PRO A 188 14.45 3.86 12.20
C PRO A 188 14.60 4.42 10.77
N ASP A 189 15.21 3.66 9.87
CA ASP A 189 15.47 4.09 8.50
C ASP A 189 14.36 3.57 7.59
N VAL A 190 13.56 4.48 7.03
CA VAL A 190 12.54 4.12 6.05
C VAL A 190 13.19 3.86 4.69
N VAL A 191 13.41 2.58 4.39
CA VAL A 191 13.91 2.15 3.08
C VAL A 191 12.74 2.07 2.11
N THR A 192 12.87 2.72 0.96
CA THR A 192 11.88 2.68 -0.13
C THR A 192 12.54 2.25 -1.43
N ALA A 193 11.78 1.71 -2.37
CA ALA A 193 12.30 1.24 -3.65
C ALA A 193 12.93 2.39 -4.46
N SER A 194 14.10 2.14 -5.03
CA SER A 194 14.68 3.00 -6.07
C SER A 194 13.83 2.96 -7.34
N VAL A 195 14.11 3.84 -8.30
CA VAL A 195 13.45 3.84 -9.61
C VAL A 195 13.58 2.47 -10.29
N ALA A 196 14.80 1.90 -10.31
CA ALA A 196 15.06 0.59 -10.90
C ALA A 196 14.28 -0.54 -10.19
N GLN A 197 14.26 -0.57 -8.85
CA GLN A 197 13.51 -1.55 -8.06
C GLN A 197 11.99 -1.42 -8.27
N THR A 198 11.48 -0.20 -8.43
CA THR A 198 10.06 0.05 -8.76
C THR A 198 9.73 -0.52 -10.14
N ALA A 199 10.57 -0.28 -11.15
CA ALA A 199 10.40 -0.81 -12.50
C ALA A 199 10.43 -2.34 -12.52
N ASP A 200 11.38 -2.95 -11.79
CA ASP A 200 11.51 -4.41 -11.65
C ASP A 200 10.26 -5.03 -11.00
N PHE A 201 9.71 -4.39 -9.98
CA PHE A 201 8.49 -4.87 -9.34
C PHE A 201 7.30 -4.87 -10.31
N ILE A 202 7.07 -3.74 -11.00
CA ILE A 202 5.97 -3.60 -11.97
C ILE A 202 6.10 -4.64 -13.09
N THR A 203 7.31 -4.83 -13.62
CA THR A 203 7.58 -5.82 -14.67
C THR A 203 7.35 -7.24 -14.17
N SER A 204 7.87 -7.57 -12.97
CA SER A 204 7.70 -8.88 -12.35
C SER A 204 6.24 -9.18 -12.06
N TYR A 205 5.47 -8.18 -11.60
CA TYR A 205 4.04 -8.34 -11.37
C TYR A 205 3.30 -8.68 -12.67
N GLN A 206 3.52 -7.93 -13.74
CA GLN A 206 2.88 -8.19 -15.03
C GLN A 206 3.14 -9.60 -15.51
N LEU A 207 4.40 -10.05 -15.42
CA LEU A 207 4.81 -11.41 -15.81
C LEU A 207 4.06 -12.47 -14.98
N GLN A 208 4.02 -12.32 -13.66
CA GLN A 208 3.40 -13.29 -12.75
C GLN A 208 1.86 -13.32 -12.84
N ALA A 209 1.25 -12.16 -13.06
CA ALA A 209 -0.19 -12.03 -13.20
C ALA A 209 -0.69 -12.34 -14.63
N GLY A 210 0.20 -12.59 -15.59
CA GLY A 210 -0.17 -12.74 -17.00
C GLY A 210 -0.82 -11.47 -17.56
N ARG A 211 -0.30 -10.29 -17.20
CA ARG A 211 -0.77 -8.99 -17.65
C ARG A 211 0.17 -8.42 -18.70
N GLU A 212 -0.43 -7.84 -19.72
CA GLU A 212 0.26 -6.95 -20.67
C GLU A 212 -0.36 -5.56 -20.53
N TRP A 213 0.26 -4.74 -19.69
CA TRP A 213 -0.22 -3.38 -19.49
C TRP A 213 0.23 -2.46 -20.62
N ASP A 214 -0.68 -1.64 -21.08
CA ASP A 214 -0.34 -0.55 -21.97
C ASP A 214 0.43 0.56 -21.24
N ARG A 215 0.92 1.53 -22.00
CA ARG A 215 1.68 2.66 -21.45
C ARG A 215 0.90 3.47 -20.41
N TRP A 216 -0.45 3.50 -20.50
CA TRP A 216 -1.26 4.28 -19.59
C TRP A 216 -1.38 3.59 -18.24
N ALA A 217 -1.62 2.29 -18.25
CA ALA A 217 -1.64 1.46 -17.05
C ALA A 217 -0.29 1.50 -16.29
N ILE A 218 0.84 1.44 -17.01
CA ILE A 218 2.17 1.57 -16.42
C ILE A 218 2.35 2.95 -15.76
N ARG A 219 1.94 4.01 -16.45
CA ARG A 219 2.00 5.39 -15.92
C ARG A 219 1.14 5.57 -14.65
N ASP A 220 -0.03 4.93 -14.59
CA ASP A 220 -0.88 4.97 -13.40
C ASP A 220 -0.25 4.25 -12.22
N ALA A 221 0.44 3.14 -12.45
CA ALA A 221 1.21 2.46 -11.42
C ALA A 221 2.35 3.35 -10.88
N TRP A 222 3.11 4.01 -11.76
CA TRP A 222 4.14 4.96 -11.35
C TRP A 222 3.57 6.15 -10.57
N ALA A 223 2.43 6.70 -11.00
CA ALA A 223 1.74 7.78 -10.29
C ALA A 223 1.32 7.36 -8.88
N ALA A 224 0.74 6.15 -8.71
CA ALA A 224 0.34 5.66 -7.40
C ALA A 224 1.54 5.42 -6.47
N GLY A 225 2.63 4.87 -6.99
CA GLY A 225 3.89 4.73 -6.24
C GLY A 225 4.49 6.08 -5.85
N LEU A 226 4.39 7.09 -6.72
CA LEU A 226 4.86 8.44 -6.41
C LEU A 226 3.98 9.10 -5.34
N TRP A 227 2.66 8.88 -5.35
CA TRP A 227 1.76 9.40 -4.32
C TRP A 227 2.20 9.03 -2.91
N VAL A 228 2.43 7.76 -2.65
CA VAL A 228 2.82 7.30 -1.31
C VAL A 228 4.19 7.87 -0.90
N ARG A 229 5.13 8.01 -1.83
CA ARG A 229 6.43 8.60 -1.57
C ARG A 229 6.33 10.09 -1.20
N LEU A 230 5.45 10.84 -1.88
CA LEU A 230 5.17 12.25 -1.57
C LEU A 230 4.53 12.43 -0.20
N ILE A 231 3.60 11.55 0.17
CA ILE A 231 2.99 11.55 1.52
C ILE A 231 4.06 11.36 2.60
N TYR A 232 4.92 10.34 2.49
CA TYR A 232 5.97 10.11 3.47
C TYR A 232 6.98 11.26 3.55
N ALA A 233 7.36 11.85 2.41
CA ALA A 233 8.20 13.03 2.40
C ALA A 233 7.54 14.24 3.08
N LYS A 234 6.23 14.42 2.88
CA LYS A 234 5.46 15.51 3.51
C LYS A 234 5.31 15.29 5.02
N GLN A 235 5.04 14.06 5.45
CA GLN A 235 4.95 13.71 6.89
C GLN A 235 6.28 13.92 7.60
N GLU A 236 7.36 13.40 7.02
CA GLU A 236 8.70 13.55 7.59
C GLU A 236 9.11 15.02 7.70
N ALA A 237 8.83 15.83 6.69
CA ALA A 237 9.06 17.28 6.74
C ALA A 237 8.26 17.95 7.86
N ALA A 238 7.02 17.50 8.11
CA ALA A 238 6.18 17.96 9.20
C ALA A 238 6.76 17.67 10.57
N GLU A 239 7.48 16.56 10.70
CA GLU A 239 8.17 16.11 11.92
C GLU A 239 9.58 16.70 12.06
N GLY A 240 10.04 17.49 11.08
CA GLY A 240 11.37 18.12 11.07
C GLY A 240 12.48 17.21 10.55
N GLY A 241 12.15 16.08 9.93
CA GLY A 241 13.08 15.21 9.21
C GLY A 241 13.25 15.62 7.74
N SER A 242 14.25 15.03 7.06
CA SER A 242 14.51 15.30 5.65
C SER A 242 14.92 14.07 4.81
N GLN A 243 15.13 12.91 5.42
CA GLN A 243 15.71 11.74 4.75
C GLN A 243 14.87 11.28 3.53
N GLN A 244 13.55 11.14 3.69
CA GLN A 244 12.66 10.76 2.60
C GLN A 244 12.52 11.88 1.57
N LEU A 245 12.48 13.12 2.06
CA LEU A 245 12.42 14.30 1.23
C LEU A 245 13.66 14.41 0.33
N ASP A 246 14.86 14.32 0.92
CA ASP A 246 16.14 14.43 0.20
C ASP A 246 16.30 13.30 -0.82
N ARG A 247 15.94 12.07 -0.42
CA ARG A 247 15.96 10.92 -1.32
C ARG A 247 14.98 11.10 -2.50
N LEU A 248 13.75 11.51 -2.22
CA LEU A 248 12.77 11.74 -3.28
C LEU A 248 13.18 12.88 -4.19
N ALA A 249 13.79 13.94 -3.66
CA ALA A 249 14.28 15.06 -4.46
C ALA A 249 15.32 14.63 -5.53
N THR A 250 16.10 13.58 -5.27
CA THR A 250 17.05 13.03 -6.26
C THR A 250 16.40 12.19 -7.36
N GLU A 251 15.17 11.70 -7.12
CA GLU A 251 14.46 10.76 -8.01
C GLU A 251 13.21 11.38 -8.64
N ILE A 252 12.79 12.57 -8.22
CA ILE A 252 11.47 13.11 -8.55
C ILE A 252 11.25 13.29 -10.05
N ASP A 253 12.20 13.84 -10.77
CA ASP A 253 12.08 14.11 -12.21
C ASP A 253 11.91 12.81 -12.99
N GLU A 254 12.73 11.79 -12.69
CA GLU A 254 12.64 10.48 -13.33
C GLU A 254 11.31 9.79 -13.03
N ARG A 255 10.80 9.89 -11.80
CA ARG A 255 9.50 9.31 -11.41
C ARG A 255 8.33 10.03 -12.07
N LEU A 256 8.40 11.36 -12.20
CA LEU A 256 7.42 12.16 -12.94
C LEU A 256 7.41 11.81 -14.43
N ASP A 257 8.59 11.59 -15.03
CA ASP A 257 8.70 11.16 -16.42
C ASP A 257 8.05 9.78 -16.63
N HIS A 258 8.32 8.80 -15.76
CA HIS A 258 7.68 7.51 -15.81
C HIS A 258 6.15 7.58 -15.66
N ALA A 259 5.65 8.49 -14.85
CA ALA A 259 4.23 8.76 -14.70
C ALA A 259 3.65 9.65 -15.82
N ALA A 260 4.49 10.22 -16.70
CA ALA A 260 4.13 11.25 -17.68
C ALA A 260 3.41 12.46 -17.06
N LEU A 261 4.04 13.01 -16.03
CA LEU A 261 3.58 14.16 -15.25
C LEU A 261 4.60 15.31 -15.24
N THR A 262 5.57 15.31 -16.16
CA THR A 262 6.52 16.40 -16.39
C THR A 262 5.90 17.59 -17.07
#